data_b50232f5e31d8725282a74b9f7f4d839
#
_entry.id   b50232f5e31d8725282a74b9f7f4d839
#
_cell.length_a   1.000
_cell.length_b   1.000
_cell.length_c   1.000
_cell.angle_alpha   90.00
_cell.angle_beta   90.00
_cell.angle_gamma   90.00
#
_symmetry.space_group_name_H-M   'P 1'
#
loop_
_entity.id
_entity.type
_entity.pdbx_description
1 polymer ?
#
loop_
_entity_poly.entity_id
_entity_poly.type
_entity_poly.pdbx_seq_one_letter_code
_entity_poly.pdbx_strand_id
1 'polypeptide(L)'
;MINIKNIYKYFDDLKVLNGVTCDIKKGEKIVIIGASGSGKSTLLRCMNLLEKPTYGEVWMDNQLLTPVDPYLHEDIIMASKTFKKLYNEEEKTNISEEELKKIIIKKIKDNDLLNEKNEGKEYKILMKQYYQKYHIDINTARQKMGMCFQHFNLFNNLTVMENLILAPVELKLKTKEEAIEKATELLNRIGLYDKKDEYPAKLSGGQKQRIAIIRSLCMNPEVMLFDEPTSALDPEMVGEVLQLMKDLANEGMTMVVVTHEMGFAREIANKVIFMDQGVIAEVGTPDEIFNHPQNERTKEFLSKVL
;
A
#
# COMPACT_ATOMS: atom_id res chain seq x y z
N MET A 1 7.87 -7.08 5.92
CA MET A 1 6.84 -7.39 4.91
C MET A 1 6.73 -6.30 3.87
N ILE A 2 6.03 -5.18 4.09
CA ILE A 2 6.03 -4.05 3.14
C ILE A 2 6.71 -2.85 3.78
N ASN A 3 7.65 -2.21 3.06
CA ASN A 3 8.30 -0.98 3.49
C ASN A 3 8.07 0.10 2.44
N ILE A 4 7.51 1.20 2.86
CA ILE A 4 7.24 2.39 2.07
C ILE A 4 8.30 3.43 2.45
N LYS A 5 9.09 3.87 1.48
CA LYS A 5 10.19 4.79 1.71
C LYS A 5 10.03 6.06 0.90
N ASN A 6 9.74 7.14 1.59
CA ASN A 6 9.71 8.50 1.05
C ASN A 6 8.85 8.65 -0.23
N ILE A 7 7.63 8.10 -0.20
CA ILE A 7 6.73 8.09 -1.36
C ILE A 7 6.15 9.46 -1.61
N TYR A 8 6.39 9.96 -2.82
CA TYR A 8 5.70 11.10 -3.42
C TYR A 8 4.80 10.63 -4.56
N LYS A 9 3.62 11.21 -4.66
CA LYS A 9 2.73 11.00 -5.81
C LYS A 9 2.12 12.32 -6.24
N TYR A 10 2.38 12.67 -7.48
CA TYR A 10 1.84 13.85 -8.14
C TYR A 10 0.94 13.41 -9.30
N PHE A 11 -0.16 14.09 -9.47
CA PHE A 11 -1.02 14.02 -10.65
C PHE A 11 -0.97 15.40 -11.29
N ASP A 12 -0.22 15.55 -12.36
CA ASP A 12 0.17 16.83 -12.93
C ASP A 12 0.74 17.76 -11.85
N ASP A 13 0.11 18.90 -11.58
CA ASP A 13 0.54 19.87 -10.56
C ASP A 13 0.03 19.54 -9.15
N LEU A 14 -0.87 18.57 -9.01
CA LEU A 14 -1.46 18.22 -7.72
C LEU A 14 -0.57 17.22 -6.96
N LYS A 15 0.01 17.67 -5.85
CA LYS A 15 0.80 16.86 -4.93
C LYS A 15 -0.14 16.13 -3.96
N VAL A 16 -0.32 14.83 -4.16
CA VAL A 16 -1.25 14.01 -3.34
C VAL A 16 -0.52 13.28 -2.22
N LEU A 17 0.72 12.84 -2.43
CA LEU A 17 1.58 12.27 -1.38
C LEU A 17 2.90 13.03 -1.33
N ASN A 18 3.37 13.34 -0.12
CA ASN A 18 4.50 14.22 0.13
C ASN A 18 5.51 13.56 1.09
N GLY A 19 6.28 12.57 0.60
CA GLY A 19 7.36 11.94 1.38
C GLY A 19 6.87 10.96 2.44
N VAL A 20 5.84 10.16 2.12
CA VAL A 20 5.27 9.19 3.05
C VAL A 20 6.22 8.02 3.28
N THR A 21 6.50 7.72 4.55
CA THR A 21 7.33 6.58 4.97
C THR A 21 6.59 5.79 6.05
N CYS A 22 6.41 4.48 5.83
CA CYS A 22 5.84 3.58 6.83
C CYS A 22 6.21 2.12 6.56
N ASP A 23 6.17 1.31 7.63
CA ASP A 23 6.48 -0.11 7.59
C ASP A 23 5.25 -0.92 8.02
N ILE A 24 4.97 -2.00 7.30
CA ILE A 24 3.94 -2.99 7.59
C ILE A 24 4.65 -4.31 7.91
N LYS A 25 4.48 -4.81 9.13
CA LYS A 25 5.04 -6.09 9.57
C LYS A 25 4.06 -7.23 9.28
N LYS A 26 4.56 -8.45 9.18
CA LYS A 26 3.71 -9.64 9.01
C LYS A 26 2.78 -9.81 10.22
N GLY A 27 1.50 -10.06 9.96
CA GLY A 27 0.45 -10.18 10.98
C GLY A 27 -0.02 -8.85 11.57
N GLU A 28 0.54 -7.72 11.16
CA GLU A 28 0.12 -6.39 11.63
C GLU A 28 -1.18 -5.96 10.94
N LYS A 29 -2.08 -5.35 11.70
CA LYS A 29 -3.33 -4.75 11.23
C LYS A 29 -3.16 -3.24 11.34
N ILE A 30 -2.94 -2.59 10.21
CA ILE A 30 -2.79 -1.13 10.12
C ILE A 30 -4.10 -0.54 9.62
N VAL A 31 -4.61 0.46 10.33
CA VAL A 31 -5.74 1.25 9.86
C VAL A 31 -5.27 2.66 9.52
N ILE A 32 -5.64 3.13 8.34
CA ILE A 32 -5.33 4.48 7.85
C ILE A 32 -6.61 5.31 7.88
N ILE A 33 -6.60 6.38 8.66
CA ILE A 33 -7.70 7.32 8.81
C ILE A 33 -7.28 8.73 8.38
N GLY A 34 -8.23 9.63 8.20
CA GLY A 34 -7.99 11.02 7.81
C GLY A 34 -9.10 11.59 6.93
N ALA A 35 -9.06 12.88 6.68
CA ALA A 35 -10.06 13.58 5.88
C ALA A 35 -10.12 13.06 4.43
N SER A 36 -11.25 13.29 3.74
CA SER A 36 -11.34 13.03 2.30
C SER A 36 -10.27 13.84 1.56
N GLY A 37 -9.64 13.24 0.56
CA GLY A 37 -8.57 13.88 -0.21
C GLY A 37 -7.20 13.92 0.50
N SER A 38 -7.02 13.35 1.70
CA SER A 38 -5.72 13.32 2.39
C SER A 38 -4.68 12.37 1.81
N GLY A 39 -5.02 11.60 0.76
CA GLY A 39 -4.09 10.69 0.07
C GLY A 39 -4.15 9.22 0.48
N LYS A 40 -5.06 8.80 1.39
CA LYS A 40 -5.15 7.43 1.93
C LYS A 40 -5.25 6.35 0.87
N SER A 41 -6.26 6.44 -0.02
CA SER A 41 -6.45 5.49 -1.12
C SER A 41 -5.29 5.50 -2.10
N THR A 42 -4.70 6.67 -2.35
CA THR A 42 -3.52 6.80 -3.22
C THR A 42 -2.32 6.09 -2.60
N LEU A 43 -2.07 6.25 -1.29
CA LEU A 43 -1.02 5.52 -0.59
C LEU A 43 -1.24 4.01 -0.67
N LEU A 44 -2.46 3.55 -0.40
CA LEU A 44 -2.81 2.13 -0.49
C LEU A 44 -2.56 1.57 -1.89
N ARG A 45 -2.93 2.32 -2.95
CA ARG A 45 -2.71 1.94 -4.35
C ARG A 45 -1.24 2.03 -4.77
N CYS A 46 -0.43 2.86 -4.10
CA CYS A 46 1.01 2.86 -4.31
C CYS A 46 1.68 1.59 -3.73
N MET A 47 1.14 1.00 -2.66
CA MET A 47 1.70 -0.23 -2.06
C MET A 47 1.71 -1.40 -3.04
N ASN A 48 0.70 -1.54 -3.89
CA ASN A 48 0.62 -2.60 -4.92
C ASN A 48 0.89 -2.09 -6.33
N LEU A 49 1.38 -0.85 -6.47
CA LEU A 49 1.67 -0.17 -7.74
C LEU A 49 0.50 -0.11 -8.73
N LEU A 50 -0.75 -0.15 -8.26
CA LEU A 50 -1.89 0.31 -9.08
C LEU A 50 -1.76 1.80 -9.42
N GLU A 51 -1.20 2.57 -8.46
CA GLU A 51 -0.69 3.91 -8.70
C GLU A 51 0.84 3.89 -8.58
N LYS A 52 1.54 4.27 -9.64
CA LYS A 52 3.01 4.37 -9.59
C LYS A 52 3.40 5.62 -8.82
N PRO A 53 4.24 5.52 -7.79
CA PRO A 53 4.82 6.70 -7.13
C PRO A 53 5.57 7.57 -8.14
N THR A 54 5.62 8.88 -7.88
CA THR A 54 6.47 9.80 -8.65
C THR A 54 7.92 9.67 -8.19
N TYR A 55 8.15 9.57 -6.87
CA TYR A 55 9.44 9.31 -6.24
C TYR A 55 9.26 8.37 -5.05
N GLY A 56 10.38 7.82 -4.57
CA GLY A 56 10.41 6.92 -3.44
C GLY A 56 10.31 5.46 -3.83
N GLU A 57 10.40 4.58 -2.85
CA GLU A 57 10.49 3.15 -3.05
C GLU A 57 9.45 2.36 -2.26
N VAL A 58 8.91 1.33 -2.91
CA VAL A 58 8.06 0.30 -2.29
C VAL A 58 8.82 -1.02 -2.31
N TRP A 59 8.96 -1.61 -1.13
CA TRP A 59 9.64 -2.88 -0.93
C TRP A 59 8.66 -3.91 -0.35
N MET A 60 8.79 -5.15 -0.77
CA MET A 60 8.10 -6.30 -0.18
C MET A 60 9.11 -7.42 0.03
N ASP A 61 9.23 -7.91 1.28
CA ASP A 61 10.15 -8.98 1.66
C ASP A 61 11.59 -8.76 1.16
N ASN A 62 12.11 -7.53 1.35
CA ASN A 62 13.43 -7.06 0.88
C ASN A 62 13.60 -7.07 -0.65
N GLN A 63 12.51 -7.14 -1.40
CA GLN A 63 12.51 -7.01 -2.86
C GLN A 63 11.86 -5.68 -3.26
N LEU A 64 12.45 -5.00 -4.23
CA LEU A 64 12.03 -3.69 -4.70
C LEU A 64 10.94 -3.83 -5.78
N LEU A 65 9.81 -3.18 -5.57
CA LEU A 65 8.68 -3.18 -6.52
C LEU A 65 8.76 -2.01 -7.51
N THR A 66 9.23 -0.86 -7.04
CA THR A 66 9.38 0.37 -7.84
C THR A 66 10.70 0.38 -8.62
N PRO A 67 10.92 1.33 -9.54
CA PRO A 67 12.27 1.72 -9.93
C PRO A 67 13.10 2.11 -8.72
N VAL A 68 14.43 2.04 -8.85
CA VAL A 68 15.37 2.54 -7.83
C VAL A 68 15.26 4.06 -7.77
N ASP A 69 15.03 4.61 -6.59
CA ASP A 69 15.08 6.05 -6.36
C ASP A 69 16.50 6.45 -5.92
N PRO A 70 17.29 7.14 -6.77
CA PRO A 70 18.67 7.46 -6.45
C PRO A 70 18.83 8.32 -5.19
N TYR A 71 17.81 9.11 -4.83
CA TYR A 71 17.84 9.96 -3.64
C TYR A 71 17.77 9.20 -2.32
N LEU A 72 17.40 7.92 -2.35
CA LEU A 72 17.40 7.03 -1.17
C LEU A 72 18.73 6.30 -0.95
N HIS A 73 19.69 6.39 -1.90
CA HIS A 73 20.94 5.65 -1.90
C HIS A 73 22.14 6.60 -2.01
N GLU A 74 22.83 6.81 -0.89
CA GLU A 74 23.95 7.76 -0.82
C GLU A 74 25.14 7.35 -1.71
N ASP A 75 25.39 6.05 -1.85
CA ASP A 75 26.41 5.49 -2.74
C ASP A 75 26.13 5.80 -4.22
N ILE A 76 24.85 5.78 -4.64
CA ILE A 76 24.43 6.17 -5.98
C ILE A 76 24.61 7.67 -6.18
N ILE A 77 24.22 8.49 -5.20
CA ILE A 77 24.44 9.96 -5.25
C ILE A 77 25.92 10.27 -5.39
N MET A 78 26.77 9.65 -4.56
CA MET A 78 28.23 9.90 -4.59
C MET A 78 28.90 9.45 -5.90
N ALA A 79 28.34 8.46 -6.60
CA ALA A 79 28.83 8.05 -7.91
C ALA A 79 28.42 9.01 -9.05
N SER A 80 27.51 9.94 -8.80
CA SER A 80 27.00 10.88 -9.80
C SER A 80 28.05 11.92 -10.22
N LYS A 81 27.96 12.40 -11.46
CA LYS A 81 28.76 13.54 -11.91
C LYS A 81 28.44 14.82 -11.14
N THR A 82 27.18 15.01 -10.79
CA THR A 82 26.70 16.16 -10.01
C THR A 82 27.37 16.20 -8.65
N PHE A 83 27.43 15.07 -7.93
CA PHE A 83 28.14 14.99 -6.65
C PHE A 83 29.63 15.31 -6.83
N LYS A 84 30.33 14.67 -7.78
CA LYS A 84 31.77 14.87 -8.02
C LYS A 84 32.10 16.33 -8.36
N LYS A 85 31.24 16.98 -9.13
CA LYS A 85 31.40 18.39 -9.47
C LYS A 85 31.29 19.26 -8.23
N LEU A 86 30.22 19.14 -7.44
CA LEU A 86 30.01 19.93 -6.24
C LEU A 86 31.10 19.68 -5.18
N TYR A 87 31.56 18.42 -5.05
CA TYR A 87 32.61 18.04 -4.13
C TYR A 87 33.91 18.77 -4.46
N ASN A 88 34.37 18.78 -5.72
CA ASN A 88 35.57 19.48 -6.17
C ASN A 88 35.48 21.01 -6.02
N GLU A 89 34.28 21.58 -6.14
CA GLU A 89 34.04 23.02 -5.94
C GLU A 89 34.18 23.42 -4.45
N GLU A 90 33.75 22.56 -3.53
CA GLU A 90 33.66 22.85 -2.10
C GLU A 90 34.84 22.23 -1.28
N GLU A 91 35.76 21.44 -1.89
CA GLU A 91 36.87 20.71 -1.22
C GLU A 91 37.84 21.65 -0.49
N LYS A 92 37.83 22.96 -0.76
CA LYS A 92 38.71 23.95 -0.14
C LYS A 92 38.22 24.47 1.23
N THR A 93 37.14 23.92 1.76
CA THR A 93 36.56 24.32 3.04
C THR A 93 37.24 23.61 4.21
N ASN A 94 37.34 24.29 5.36
CA ASN A 94 37.96 23.74 6.59
C ASN A 94 37.03 22.76 7.36
N ILE A 95 36.29 21.89 6.66
CA ILE A 95 35.39 20.89 7.25
C ILE A 95 35.91 19.48 6.94
N SER A 96 35.50 18.51 7.76
CA SER A 96 35.92 17.12 7.54
C SER A 96 35.30 16.55 6.25
N GLU A 97 35.99 15.59 5.63
CA GLU A 97 35.55 14.92 4.41
C GLU A 97 34.13 14.28 4.57
N GLU A 98 33.85 13.67 5.71
CA GLU A 98 32.53 13.08 6.00
C GLU A 98 31.43 14.14 6.10
N GLU A 99 31.74 15.27 6.72
CA GLU A 99 30.80 16.39 6.88
C GLU A 99 30.50 17.05 5.53
N LEU A 100 31.54 17.25 4.72
CA LEU A 100 31.40 17.77 3.36
C LEU A 100 30.51 16.87 2.50
N LYS A 101 30.71 15.53 2.53
CA LYS A 101 29.86 14.58 1.83
C LYS A 101 28.38 14.71 2.23
N LYS A 102 28.09 14.78 3.53
CA LYS A 102 26.71 14.94 4.04
C LYS A 102 26.06 16.23 3.56
N ILE A 103 26.80 17.36 3.60
CA ILE A 103 26.30 18.66 3.12
C ILE A 103 25.95 18.58 1.64
N ILE A 104 26.82 18.01 0.81
CA ILE A 104 26.61 17.92 -0.63
C ILE A 104 25.45 16.97 -0.95
N ILE A 105 25.37 15.80 -0.30
CA ILE A 105 24.25 14.87 -0.45
C ILE A 105 22.94 15.55 -0.11
N LYS A 106 22.90 16.29 1.01
CA LYS A 106 21.71 17.06 1.41
C LYS A 106 21.37 18.12 0.37
N LYS A 107 22.34 18.90 -0.11
CA LYS A 107 22.14 19.91 -1.16
C LYS A 107 21.57 19.32 -2.45
N ILE A 108 22.04 18.11 -2.85
CA ILE A 108 21.55 17.41 -4.02
C ILE A 108 20.10 16.96 -3.82
N LYS A 109 19.77 16.42 -2.64
CA LYS A 109 18.42 15.95 -2.30
C LYS A 109 17.42 17.12 -2.23
N ASP A 110 17.78 18.17 -1.51
CA ASP A 110 16.90 19.32 -1.25
C ASP A 110 16.56 20.12 -2.52
N ASN A 111 17.43 20.08 -3.53
CA ASN A 111 17.28 20.85 -4.76
C ASN A 111 17.05 20.00 -6.02
N ASP A 112 16.80 18.69 -5.87
CA ASP A 112 16.53 17.76 -6.99
C ASP A 112 17.56 17.88 -8.13
N LEU A 113 18.86 17.82 -7.78
CA LEU A 113 19.93 18.16 -8.72
C LEU A 113 20.35 17.02 -9.65
N LEU A 114 19.90 15.79 -9.42
CA LEU A 114 20.30 14.64 -10.26
C LEU A 114 19.56 14.66 -11.60
N ASN A 115 20.35 14.54 -12.68
CA ASN A 115 19.81 14.31 -14.01
C ASN A 115 20.19 12.89 -14.46
N GLU A 116 19.32 11.93 -14.26
CA GLU A 116 19.57 10.49 -14.48
C GLU A 116 20.22 10.17 -15.83
N LYS A 117 19.91 10.94 -16.88
CA LYS A 117 20.47 10.73 -18.23
C LYS A 117 21.95 11.07 -18.29
N ASN A 118 22.42 12.03 -17.46
CA ASN A 118 23.72 12.68 -17.59
C ASN A 118 24.72 12.37 -16.45
N GLU A 119 24.35 11.60 -15.44
CA GLU A 119 25.14 11.37 -14.20
C GLU A 119 26.37 10.46 -14.36
N GLY A 120 26.61 9.91 -15.56
CA GLY A 120 27.83 9.18 -15.89
C GLY A 120 27.72 7.65 -15.80
N LYS A 121 28.86 6.97 -16.07
CA LYS A 121 28.85 5.50 -16.17
C LYS A 121 28.71 4.81 -14.82
N GLU A 122 29.42 5.26 -13.79
CA GLU A 122 29.40 4.65 -12.45
C GLU A 122 28.00 4.71 -11.84
N TYR A 123 27.37 5.88 -11.89
CA TYR A 123 25.98 6.06 -11.48
C TYR A 123 25.05 5.04 -12.18
N LYS A 124 25.12 4.95 -13.50
CA LYS A 124 24.29 4.01 -14.28
C LYS A 124 24.57 2.53 -13.95
N ILE A 125 25.83 2.20 -13.67
CA ILE A 125 26.22 0.83 -13.26
C ILE A 125 25.59 0.51 -11.90
N LEU A 126 25.71 1.39 -10.91
CA LEU A 126 25.11 1.19 -9.58
C LEU A 126 23.60 1.09 -9.64
N MET A 127 22.93 2.00 -10.34
CA MET A 127 21.47 1.95 -10.56
C MET A 127 21.04 0.59 -11.13
N LYS A 128 21.76 0.11 -12.15
CA LYS A 128 21.48 -1.21 -12.77
C LYS A 128 21.74 -2.36 -11.80
N GLN A 129 22.83 -2.32 -11.03
CA GLN A 129 23.17 -3.35 -10.03
C GLN A 129 22.13 -3.42 -8.93
N TYR A 130 21.67 -2.27 -8.40
CA TYR A 130 20.59 -2.23 -7.42
C TYR A 130 19.30 -2.83 -7.98
N TYR A 131 18.90 -2.40 -9.17
CA TYR A 131 17.72 -2.94 -9.82
C TYR A 131 17.81 -4.46 -10.00
N GLN A 132 18.92 -4.97 -10.58
CA GLN A 132 19.10 -6.41 -10.81
C GLN A 132 19.14 -7.23 -9.52
N LYS A 133 19.67 -6.66 -8.42
CA LYS A 133 19.81 -7.35 -7.14
C LYS A 133 18.50 -7.44 -6.38
N TYR A 134 17.67 -6.42 -6.45
CA TYR A 134 16.52 -6.28 -5.56
C TYR A 134 15.16 -6.31 -6.25
N HIS A 135 15.08 -6.04 -7.54
CA HIS A 135 13.78 -5.93 -8.22
C HIS A 135 13.06 -7.27 -8.32
N ILE A 136 11.76 -7.24 -8.05
CA ILE A 136 10.81 -8.33 -8.28
C ILE A 136 9.81 -7.91 -9.36
N ASP A 137 9.38 -8.87 -10.18
CA ASP A 137 8.27 -8.63 -11.11
C ASP A 137 7.00 -8.25 -10.36
N ILE A 138 6.34 -7.19 -10.81
CA ILE A 138 5.16 -6.63 -10.15
C ILE A 138 3.98 -7.61 -10.11
N ASN A 139 3.82 -8.46 -11.13
CA ASN A 139 2.73 -9.42 -11.15
C ASN A 139 2.98 -10.52 -10.10
N THR A 140 4.24 -10.94 -9.92
CA THR A 140 4.64 -11.85 -8.85
C THR A 140 4.37 -11.24 -7.47
N ALA A 141 4.70 -9.97 -7.27
CA ALA A 141 4.42 -9.28 -6.01
C ALA A 141 2.90 -9.15 -5.75
N ARG A 142 2.11 -8.80 -6.78
CA ARG A 142 0.65 -8.69 -6.67
C ARG A 142 -0.07 -9.99 -6.36
N GLN A 143 0.48 -11.14 -6.72
CA GLN A 143 -0.08 -12.45 -6.32
C GLN A 143 -0.08 -12.62 -4.81
N LYS A 144 0.85 -11.98 -4.10
CA LYS A 144 0.96 -12.02 -2.64
C LYS A 144 0.12 -10.93 -1.95
N MET A 145 -0.45 -9.98 -2.69
CA MET A 145 -1.22 -8.85 -2.18
C MET A 145 -2.66 -8.90 -2.68
N GLY A 146 -3.59 -9.21 -1.80
CA GLY A 146 -5.02 -9.06 -2.09
C GLY A 146 -5.43 -7.59 -2.00
N MET A 147 -6.31 -7.15 -2.91
CA MET A 147 -6.88 -5.80 -2.87
C MET A 147 -8.40 -5.87 -2.94
N CYS A 148 -9.06 -5.23 -1.97
CA CYS A 148 -10.49 -5.02 -1.93
C CYS A 148 -10.77 -3.52 -2.13
N PHE A 149 -11.55 -3.20 -3.16
CA PHE A 149 -11.87 -1.83 -3.55
C PHE A 149 -13.17 -1.36 -2.94
N GLN A 150 -13.38 -0.06 -2.92
CA GLN A 150 -14.64 0.60 -2.57
C GLN A 150 -15.80 0.13 -3.45
N HIS A 151 -15.56 -0.01 -4.77
CA HIS A 151 -16.49 -0.65 -5.70
C HIS A 151 -16.06 -2.10 -5.89
N PHE A 152 -16.97 -3.02 -5.81
CA PHE A 152 -16.76 -4.48 -5.73
C PHE A 152 -15.85 -5.05 -6.82
N ASN A 153 -15.82 -4.42 -8.00
CA ASN A 153 -15.02 -4.78 -9.18
C ASN A 153 -15.14 -6.26 -9.59
N LEU A 154 -16.32 -6.86 -9.39
CA LEU A 154 -16.63 -8.19 -9.90
C LEU A 154 -16.83 -8.14 -11.42
N PHE A 155 -16.43 -9.20 -12.09
CA PHE A 155 -16.68 -9.37 -13.53
C PHE A 155 -18.16 -9.69 -13.73
N ASN A 156 -18.93 -8.75 -14.30
CA ASN A 156 -20.37 -8.88 -14.44
C ASN A 156 -20.82 -9.97 -15.42
N ASN A 157 -19.95 -10.36 -16.34
CA ASN A 157 -20.16 -11.41 -17.33
C ASN A 157 -19.77 -12.82 -16.84
N LEU A 158 -19.30 -12.94 -15.61
CA LEU A 158 -18.93 -14.20 -14.98
C LEU A 158 -19.83 -14.46 -13.76
N THR A 159 -20.11 -15.74 -13.50
CA THR A 159 -20.79 -16.17 -12.26
C THR A 159 -19.91 -15.90 -11.03
N VAL A 160 -20.46 -16.03 -9.85
CA VAL A 160 -19.72 -15.93 -8.58
C VAL A 160 -18.56 -16.92 -8.57
N MET A 161 -18.82 -18.20 -8.88
CA MET A 161 -17.76 -19.22 -8.92
C MET A 161 -16.66 -18.88 -9.90
N GLU A 162 -17.03 -18.47 -11.12
CA GLU A 162 -16.06 -18.08 -12.15
C GLU A 162 -15.21 -16.87 -11.72
N ASN A 163 -15.82 -15.87 -11.05
CA ASN A 163 -15.08 -14.74 -10.48
C ASN A 163 -14.01 -15.18 -9.47
N LEU A 164 -14.30 -16.21 -8.65
CA LEU A 164 -13.40 -16.69 -7.60
C LEU A 164 -12.23 -17.49 -8.16
N ILE A 165 -12.49 -18.37 -9.15
CA ILE A 165 -11.48 -19.28 -9.66
C ILE A 165 -10.65 -18.74 -10.81
N LEU A 166 -11.08 -17.66 -11.48
CA LEU A 166 -10.42 -17.12 -12.68
C LEU A 166 -8.93 -16.88 -12.45
N ALA A 167 -8.58 -16.05 -11.48
CA ALA A 167 -7.19 -15.64 -11.28
C ALA A 167 -6.26 -16.81 -10.86
N PRO A 168 -6.59 -17.64 -9.86
CA PRO A 168 -5.72 -18.77 -9.49
C PRO A 168 -5.53 -19.78 -10.62
N VAL A 169 -6.52 -19.99 -11.49
CA VAL A 169 -6.42 -20.92 -12.61
C VAL A 169 -5.64 -20.33 -13.76
N GLU A 170 -5.97 -19.10 -14.21
CA GLU A 170 -5.29 -18.44 -15.33
C GLU A 170 -3.81 -18.18 -15.06
N LEU A 171 -3.46 -17.87 -13.81
CA LEU A 171 -2.07 -17.70 -13.38
C LEU A 171 -1.36 -19.03 -13.07
N LYS A 172 -2.05 -20.16 -13.27
CA LYS A 172 -1.53 -21.52 -13.03
C LYS A 172 -1.00 -21.75 -11.61
N LEU A 173 -1.59 -21.08 -10.64
CA LEU A 173 -1.26 -21.23 -9.22
C LEU A 173 -1.98 -22.43 -8.60
N LYS A 174 -3.14 -22.80 -9.17
CA LYS A 174 -3.97 -23.95 -8.77
C LYS A 174 -4.56 -24.63 -10.01
N THR A 175 -4.84 -25.91 -9.90
CA THR A 175 -5.72 -26.59 -10.85
C THR A 175 -7.13 -26.04 -10.73
N LYS A 176 -7.98 -26.30 -11.72
CA LYS A 176 -9.39 -25.89 -11.68
C LYS A 176 -10.13 -26.52 -10.49
N GLU A 177 -9.84 -27.79 -10.21
CA GLU A 177 -10.42 -28.57 -9.13
C GLU A 177 -10.03 -27.97 -7.76
N GLU A 178 -8.74 -27.69 -7.54
CA GLU A 178 -8.24 -27.06 -6.31
C GLU A 178 -8.81 -25.65 -6.11
N ALA A 179 -8.97 -24.89 -7.19
CA ALA A 179 -9.55 -23.56 -7.14
C ALA A 179 -11.04 -23.61 -6.79
N ILE A 180 -11.80 -24.57 -7.33
CA ILE A 180 -13.22 -24.79 -7.00
C ILE A 180 -13.37 -25.22 -5.54
N GLU A 181 -12.53 -26.12 -5.05
CA GLU A 181 -12.54 -26.56 -3.65
C GLU A 181 -12.33 -25.37 -2.70
N LYS A 182 -11.28 -24.56 -2.96
CA LYS A 182 -11.01 -23.37 -2.15
C LYS A 182 -12.13 -22.32 -2.24
N ALA A 183 -12.68 -22.07 -3.43
CA ALA A 183 -13.79 -21.17 -3.60
C ALA A 183 -15.05 -21.66 -2.86
N THR A 184 -15.31 -22.97 -2.88
CA THR A 184 -16.43 -23.59 -2.15
C THR A 184 -16.28 -23.43 -0.64
N GLU A 185 -15.08 -23.68 -0.09
CA GLU A 185 -14.77 -23.44 1.32
C GLU A 185 -15.10 -22.01 1.73
N LEU A 186 -14.58 -21.02 0.94
CA LEU A 186 -14.76 -19.60 1.23
C LEU A 186 -16.23 -19.15 1.06
N LEU A 187 -16.95 -19.65 0.07
CA LEU A 187 -18.38 -19.39 -0.10
C LEU A 187 -19.23 -19.92 1.05
N ASN A 188 -18.93 -21.12 1.54
CA ASN A 188 -19.58 -21.68 2.72
C ASN A 188 -19.29 -20.83 3.97
N ARG A 189 -18.04 -20.38 4.14
CA ARG A 189 -17.63 -19.52 5.26
C ARG A 189 -18.45 -18.22 5.33
N ILE A 190 -18.77 -17.62 4.19
CA ILE A 190 -19.56 -16.37 4.15
C ILE A 190 -21.08 -16.62 3.95
N GLY A 191 -21.53 -17.89 3.97
CA GLY A 191 -22.94 -18.25 3.82
C GLY A 191 -23.55 -17.93 2.46
N LEU A 192 -22.75 -17.95 1.37
CA LEU A 192 -23.20 -17.61 0.01
C LEU A 192 -22.95 -18.72 -1.02
N TYR A 193 -22.82 -19.97 -0.58
CA TYR A 193 -22.61 -21.09 -1.49
C TYR A 193 -23.76 -21.31 -2.47
N ASP A 194 -24.99 -21.06 -2.03
CA ASP A 194 -26.21 -21.12 -2.86
C ASP A 194 -26.20 -20.11 -4.03
N LYS A 195 -25.34 -19.09 -3.96
CA LYS A 195 -25.19 -18.04 -4.99
C LYS A 195 -24.05 -18.31 -5.98
N LYS A 196 -23.36 -19.45 -5.92
CA LYS A 196 -22.15 -19.74 -6.71
C LYS A 196 -22.37 -19.62 -8.23
N ASP A 197 -23.56 -19.94 -8.73
CA ASP A 197 -23.93 -19.94 -10.15
C ASP A 197 -24.64 -18.63 -10.56
N GLU A 198 -24.88 -17.70 -9.61
CA GLU A 198 -25.49 -16.41 -9.89
C GLU A 198 -24.49 -15.41 -10.45
N TYR A 199 -24.99 -14.44 -11.22
CA TYR A 199 -24.21 -13.30 -11.72
C TYR A 199 -24.23 -12.14 -10.72
N PRO A 200 -23.19 -11.27 -10.69
CA PRO A 200 -23.10 -10.14 -9.76
C PRO A 200 -24.34 -9.22 -9.78
N ALA A 201 -25.00 -9.06 -10.92
CA ALA A 201 -26.20 -8.23 -11.03
C ALA A 201 -27.36 -8.65 -10.11
N LYS A 202 -27.42 -9.93 -9.71
CA LYS A 202 -28.48 -10.48 -8.84
C LYS A 202 -28.14 -10.42 -7.34
N LEU A 203 -26.99 -9.86 -6.97
CA LEU A 203 -26.48 -9.83 -5.60
C LEU A 203 -26.69 -8.46 -4.96
N SER A 204 -26.91 -8.45 -3.64
CA SER A 204 -26.91 -7.22 -2.85
C SER A 204 -25.50 -6.63 -2.77
N GLY A 205 -25.37 -5.35 -2.37
CA GLY A 205 -24.09 -4.68 -2.17
C GLY A 205 -23.16 -5.43 -1.21
N GLY A 206 -23.68 -5.81 -0.03
CA GLY A 206 -22.93 -6.56 0.96
C GLY A 206 -22.50 -7.95 0.49
N GLN A 207 -23.34 -8.66 -0.28
CA GLN A 207 -22.98 -9.94 -0.90
C GLN A 207 -21.85 -9.75 -1.91
N LYS A 208 -21.93 -8.74 -2.79
CA LYS A 208 -20.85 -8.42 -3.76
C LYS A 208 -19.55 -8.13 -3.06
N GLN A 209 -19.58 -7.37 -1.96
CA GLN A 209 -18.36 -7.01 -1.21
C GLN A 209 -17.73 -8.21 -0.54
N ARG A 210 -18.53 -9.07 0.13
CA ARG A 210 -18.00 -10.31 0.72
C ARG A 210 -17.40 -11.23 -0.35
N ILE A 211 -18.03 -11.35 -1.51
CA ILE A 211 -17.49 -12.12 -2.64
C ILE A 211 -16.19 -11.48 -3.17
N ALA A 212 -16.09 -10.14 -3.25
CA ALA A 212 -14.87 -9.46 -3.66
C ALA A 212 -13.70 -9.71 -2.67
N ILE A 213 -14.00 -9.77 -1.37
CA ILE A 213 -13.00 -10.12 -0.34
C ILE A 213 -12.52 -11.55 -0.54
N ILE A 214 -13.44 -12.53 -0.63
CA ILE A 214 -13.04 -13.95 -0.76
C ILE A 214 -12.40 -14.24 -2.12
N ARG A 215 -12.72 -13.49 -3.17
CA ARG A 215 -12.02 -13.56 -4.46
C ARG A 215 -10.51 -13.27 -4.28
N SER A 216 -10.18 -12.25 -3.50
CA SER A 216 -8.78 -11.97 -3.19
C SER A 216 -8.15 -13.08 -2.35
N LEU A 217 -8.90 -13.69 -1.40
CA LEU A 217 -8.44 -14.80 -0.57
C LEU A 217 -8.22 -16.12 -1.35
N CYS A 218 -8.87 -16.31 -2.51
CA CYS A 218 -8.63 -17.46 -3.38
C CYS A 218 -7.18 -17.51 -3.89
N MET A 219 -6.48 -16.38 -3.91
CA MET A 219 -5.07 -16.26 -4.29
C MET A 219 -4.10 -16.62 -3.16
N ASN A 220 -4.58 -16.89 -1.93
CA ASN A 220 -3.77 -17.06 -0.72
C ASN A 220 -2.79 -15.90 -0.48
N PRO A 221 -3.25 -14.65 -0.41
CA PRO A 221 -2.37 -13.49 -0.27
C PRO A 221 -1.70 -13.47 1.11
N GLU A 222 -0.49 -12.90 1.18
CA GLU A 222 0.24 -12.67 2.43
C GLU A 222 -0.22 -11.38 3.14
N VAL A 223 -0.83 -10.45 2.40
CA VAL A 223 -1.41 -9.20 2.91
C VAL A 223 -2.69 -8.84 2.16
N MET A 224 -3.66 -8.30 2.89
CA MET A 224 -4.91 -7.76 2.34
C MET A 224 -4.93 -6.23 2.47
N LEU A 225 -5.18 -5.56 1.36
CA LEU A 225 -5.34 -4.11 1.26
C LEU A 225 -6.83 -3.80 1.06
N PHE A 226 -7.42 -2.99 1.93
CA PHE A 226 -8.84 -2.61 1.88
C PHE A 226 -8.98 -1.10 1.67
N ASP A 227 -9.56 -0.70 0.54
CA ASP A 227 -9.81 0.70 0.19
C ASP A 227 -11.29 1.03 0.42
N GLU A 228 -11.63 1.52 1.61
CA GLU A 228 -12.98 1.89 2.04
C GLU A 228 -14.04 0.81 1.73
N PRO A 229 -13.91 -0.41 2.23
CA PRO A 229 -14.70 -1.56 1.78
C PRO A 229 -16.19 -1.49 2.12
N THR A 230 -16.61 -0.55 2.97
CA THR A 230 -18.01 -0.37 3.41
C THR A 230 -18.69 0.86 2.85
N SER A 231 -17.95 1.80 2.24
CA SER A 231 -18.47 3.12 1.85
C SER A 231 -19.53 3.11 0.75
N ALA A 232 -19.62 2.02 -0.03
CA ALA A 232 -20.63 1.84 -1.08
C ALA A 232 -21.80 0.92 -0.64
N LEU A 233 -21.95 0.67 0.66
CA LEU A 233 -22.94 -0.24 1.23
C LEU A 233 -24.02 0.50 2.01
N ASP A 234 -25.23 -0.08 1.99
CA ASP A 234 -26.27 0.32 2.92
C ASP A 234 -25.89 -0.04 4.35
N PRO A 235 -26.27 0.76 5.37
CA PRO A 235 -25.89 0.53 6.76
C PRO A 235 -26.17 -0.87 7.31
N GLU A 236 -27.27 -1.48 6.86
CA GLU A 236 -27.68 -2.83 7.26
C GLU A 236 -26.69 -3.92 6.82
N MET A 237 -25.91 -3.65 5.75
CA MET A 237 -24.96 -4.61 5.16
C MET A 237 -23.53 -4.43 5.64
N VAL A 238 -23.22 -3.31 6.29
CA VAL A 238 -21.89 -2.98 6.79
C VAL A 238 -21.40 -4.00 7.81
N GLY A 239 -22.27 -4.40 8.74
CA GLY A 239 -21.93 -5.31 9.83
C GLY A 239 -21.36 -6.65 9.36
N GLU A 240 -21.94 -7.27 8.33
CA GLU A 240 -21.49 -8.58 7.80
C GLU A 240 -20.09 -8.50 7.14
N VAL A 241 -19.80 -7.38 6.46
CA VAL A 241 -18.49 -7.14 5.84
C VAL A 241 -17.43 -6.90 6.92
N LEU A 242 -17.73 -6.05 7.92
CA LEU A 242 -16.82 -5.80 9.02
C LEU A 242 -16.57 -7.07 9.85
N GLN A 243 -17.58 -7.92 10.05
CA GLN A 243 -17.40 -9.20 10.76
C GLN A 243 -16.43 -10.12 10.01
N LEU A 244 -16.58 -10.28 8.69
CA LEU A 244 -15.64 -11.03 7.87
C LEU A 244 -14.21 -10.49 7.99
N MET A 245 -14.04 -9.16 7.97
CA MET A 245 -12.72 -8.54 8.14
C MET A 245 -12.14 -8.76 9.54
N LYS A 246 -12.97 -8.75 10.60
CA LYS A 246 -12.56 -9.10 11.98
C LYS A 246 -12.08 -10.53 12.07
N ASP A 247 -12.80 -11.46 11.44
CA ASP A 247 -12.42 -12.89 11.44
C ASP A 247 -11.05 -13.07 10.79
N LEU A 248 -10.80 -12.41 9.64
CA LEU A 248 -9.49 -12.41 8.97
C LEU A 248 -8.38 -11.82 9.85
N ALA A 249 -8.68 -10.73 10.56
CA ALA A 249 -7.74 -10.10 11.49
C ALA A 249 -7.38 -11.06 12.65
N ASN A 250 -8.36 -11.76 13.22
CA ASN A 250 -8.17 -12.73 14.30
C ASN A 250 -7.38 -13.97 13.86
N GLU A 251 -7.50 -14.37 12.59
CA GLU A 251 -6.71 -15.44 11.98
C GLU A 251 -5.24 -15.04 11.71
N GLY A 252 -4.86 -13.80 12.02
CA GLY A 252 -3.49 -13.31 11.87
C GLY A 252 -3.15 -12.77 10.49
N MET A 253 -4.14 -12.52 9.63
CA MET A 253 -3.94 -11.88 8.32
C MET A 253 -3.25 -10.52 8.49
N THR A 254 -2.22 -10.25 7.68
CA THR A 254 -1.65 -8.91 7.56
C THR A 254 -2.63 -8.03 6.80
N MET A 255 -3.00 -6.88 7.36
CA MET A 255 -4.03 -6.04 6.77
C MET A 255 -3.63 -4.57 6.78
N VAL A 256 -3.91 -3.86 5.69
CA VAL A 256 -3.90 -2.40 5.64
C VAL A 256 -5.28 -1.94 5.22
N VAL A 257 -5.95 -1.18 6.07
CA VAL A 257 -7.35 -0.83 5.88
C VAL A 257 -7.52 0.68 5.89
N VAL A 258 -8.00 1.24 4.80
CA VAL A 258 -8.53 2.62 4.73
C VAL A 258 -10.01 2.53 5.06
N THR A 259 -10.47 3.21 6.11
CA THR A 259 -11.86 3.17 6.55
C THR A 259 -12.30 4.43 7.30
N HIS A 260 -13.61 4.67 7.29
CA HIS A 260 -14.28 5.64 8.15
C HIS A 260 -15.02 4.99 9.33
N GLU A 261 -14.93 3.67 9.48
CA GLU A 261 -15.54 2.90 10.57
C GLU A 261 -14.64 2.93 11.82
N MET A 262 -14.75 4.00 12.63
CA MET A 262 -13.86 4.23 13.78
C MET A 262 -13.98 3.14 14.86
N GLY A 263 -15.19 2.61 15.08
CA GLY A 263 -15.42 1.49 15.99
C GLY A 263 -14.65 0.24 15.59
N PHE A 264 -14.71 -0.11 14.31
CA PHE A 264 -13.94 -1.22 13.74
C PHE A 264 -12.42 -0.96 13.84
N ALA A 265 -11.98 0.25 13.51
CA ALA A 265 -10.57 0.63 13.60
C ALA A 265 -10.01 0.44 15.02
N ARG A 266 -10.77 0.87 16.06
CA ARG A 266 -10.39 0.69 17.47
C ARG A 266 -10.24 -0.77 17.87
N GLU A 267 -11.11 -1.63 17.34
CA GLU A 267 -11.18 -3.04 17.74
C GLU A 267 -10.07 -3.90 17.14
N ILE A 268 -9.75 -3.69 15.84
CA ILE A 268 -8.84 -4.60 15.13
C ILE A 268 -7.42 -4.11 14.98
N ALA A 269 -7.19 -2.78 14.99
CA ALA A 269 -5.88 -2.22 14.65
C ALA A 269 -4.82 -2.54 15.70
N ASN A 270 -3.61 -2.87 15.24
CA ASN A 270 -2.40 -2.80 16.07
C ASN A 270 -1.76 -1.41 15.97
N LYS A 271 -1.95 -0.75 14.84
CA LYS A 271 -1.40 0.55 14.51
C LYS A 271 -2.43 1.37 13.73
N VAL A 272 -2.58 2.62 14.10
CA VAL A 272 -3.40 3.60 13.38
C VAL A 272 -2.48 4.68 12.80
N ILE A 273 -2.69 5.00 11.53
CA ILE A 273 -2.00 6.06 10.82
C ILE A 273 -3.03 7.15 10.49
N PHE A 274 -2.83 8.35 11.01
CA PHE A 274 -3.62 9.51 10.62
C PHE A 274 -2.90 10.27 9.50
N MET A 275 -3.58 10.44 8.37
CA MET A 275 -3.07 11.18 7.21
C MET A 275 -3.79 12.50 7.05
N ASP A 276 -3.01 13.57 6.84
CA ASP A 276 -3.51 14.90 6.46
C ASP A 276 -2.62 15.52 5.39
N GLN A 277 -3.20 16.16 4.39
CA GLN A 277 -2.48 16.86 3.30
C GLN A 277 -1.32 16.07 2.65
N GLY A 278 -1.53 14.78 2.45
CA GLY A 278 -0.56 13.91 1.77
C GLY A 278 0.62 13.46 2.62
N VAL A 279 0.62 13.71 3.92
CA VAL A 279 1.65 13.25 4.86
C VAL A 279 1.05 12.41 5.97
N ILE A 280 1.86 11.60 6.62
CA ILE A 280 1.51 10.96 7.88
C ILE A 280 1.67 12.02 8.98
N ALA A 281 0.55 12.46 9.54
CA ALA A 281 0.54 13.50 10.57
C ALA A 281 0.71 12.90 11.98
N GLU A 282 0.19 11.68 12.20
CA GLU A 282 0.34 10.98 13.47
C GLU A 282 0.28 9.46 13.28
N VAL A 283 1.02 8.71 14.09
CA VAL A 283 1.02 7.25 14.14
C VAL A 283 1.03 6.80 15.57
N GLY A 284 0.20 5.84 15.91
CA GLY A 284 0.15 5.29 17.27
C GLY A 284 -0.69 4.02 17.34
N THR A 285 -0.82 3.49 18.54
CA THR A 285 -1.81 2.46 18.89
C THR A 285 -3.23 3.05 18.80
N PRO A 286 -4.29 2.22 18.72
CA PRO A 286 -5.66 2.72 18.78
C PRO A 286 -5.92 3.62 20.01
N ASP A 287 -5.39 3.26 21.19
CA ASP A 287 -5.57 4.06 22.39
C ASP A 287 -4.91 5.43 22.29
N GLU A 288 -3.66 5.50 21.80
CA GLU A 288 -2.95 6.76 21.61
C GLU A 288 -3.66 7.68 20.64
N ILE A 289 -4.11 7.15 19.48
CA ILE A 289 -4.73 7.99 18.44
C ILE A 289 -6.15 8.39 18.81
N PHE A 290 -6.99 7.48 19.32
CA PHE A 290 -8.41 7.77 19.54
C PHE A 290 -8.72 8.41 20.90
N ASN A 291 -7.90 8.16 21.93
CA ASN A 291 -8.17 8.66 23.28
C ASN A 291 -7.15 9.74 23.70
N HIS A 292 -5.93 9.69 23.18
CA HIS A 292 -4.82 10.56 23.58
C HIS A 292 -4.06 11.18 22.40
N PRO A 293 -4.74 11.69 21.33
CA PRO A 293 -4.06 12.24 20.17
C PRO A 293 -3.18 13.44 20.55
N GLN A 294 -1.96 13.48 19.99
CA GLN A 294 -1.01 14.57 20.26
C GLN A 294 -1.09 15.66 19.18
N ASN A 295 -1.36 15.28 17.93
CA ASN A 295 -1.43 16.22 16.82
C ASN A 295 -2.78 16.97 16.81
N GLU A 296 -2.75 18.28 16.70
CA GLU A 296 -3.97 19.13 16.72
C GLU A 296 -4.92 18.80 15.56
N ARG A 297 -4.40 18.44 14.38
CA ARG A 297 -5.23 18.04 13.24
C ARG A 297 -5.93 16.70 13.48
N THR A 298 -5.27 15.76 14.19
CA THR A 298 -5.89 14.50 14.62
C THR A 298 -7.03 14.78 15.57
N LYS A 299 -6.84 15.63 16.59
CA LYS A 299 -7.88 16.04 17.54
C LYS A 299 -9.08 16.66 16.85
N GLU A 300 -8.83 17.61 15.94
CA GLU A 300 -9.89 18.28 15.17
C GLU A 300 -10.67 17.27 14.30
N PHE A 301 -9.97 16.35 13.63
CA PHE A 301 -10.62 15.32 12.82
C PHE A 301 -11.50 14.40 13.67
N LEU A 302 -10.95 13.87 14.77
CA LEU A 302 -11.67 12.94 15.63
C LEU A 302 -12.90 13.59 16.29
N SER A 303 -12.82 14.86 16.70
CA SER A 303 -13.97 15.58 17.27
C SER A 303 -15.16 15.76 16.31
N LYS A 304 -14.95 15.54 14.99
CA LYS A 304 -16.01 15.63 13.96
C LYS A 304 -16.59 14.27 13.60
N VAL A 305 -15.88 13.18 13.89
CA VAL A 305 -16.26 11.82 13.45
C VAL A 305 -16.58 10.86 14.60
N LEU A 306 -16.26 11.20 15.82
CA LEU A 306 -16.64 10.52 17.08
C LEU A 306 -17.71 11.30 17.81
#